data_0951bab34e6185e8eee79d2886e701e6
#
_entry.id   0951bab34e6185e8eee79d2886e701e6
#
_cell.length_a   1.000
_cell.length_b   1.000
_cell.length_c   1.000
_cell.angle_alpha   90.00
_cell.angle_beta   90.00
_cell.angle_gamma   90.00
#
_symmetry.space_group_name_H-M   'P 1'
#
loop_
_entity.id
_entity.type
_entity.pdbx_description
1 polymer ?
#
loop_
_entity_poly.entity_id
_entity_poly.type
_entity_poly.pdbx_seq_one_letter_code
_entity_poly.pdbx_strand_id
1 'polypeptide(L)'
;QRNHIFAYPSTYIETACICAIEAMSAGCLCVVPNLGALPETCANFAWLYGYEPDPGRHIKVHATILAKAINSYWKDETQGLLKMQKQYYDVFYSWNLRINQWTQLLKAMKSGIEDRK
;
A
#
# COMPACT_ATOMS: atom_id res chain seq x y z
N GLN A 1 8.05 13.65 -8.54
CA GLN A 1 7.23 13.43 -7.34
C GLN A 1 7.28 14.65 -6.44
N ARG A 2 6.11 15.24 -6.12
CA ARG A 2 6.01 16.46 -5.30
C ARG A 2 5.61 16.17 -3.86
N ASN A 3 4.95 15.04 -3.58
CA ASN A 3 4.48 14.67 -2.26
C ASN A 3 5.41 13.64 -1.63
N HIS A 4 5.61 13.75 -0.32
CA HIS A 4 6.52 12.91 0.44
C HIS A 4 5.78 11.91 1.33
N ILE A 5 4.63 12.30 1.85
CA ILE A 5 3.85 11.53 2.82
C ILE A 5 2.42 11.39 2.32
N PHE A 6 1.91 10.17 2.39
CA PHE A 6 0.50 9.86 2.14
C PHE A 6 -0.17 9.60 3.49
N ALA A 7 -0.91 10.58 3.98
CA ALA A 7 -1.65 10.51 5.22
C ALA A 7 -3.09 10.08 4.92
N TYR A 8 -3.47 8.89 5.38
CA TYR A 8 -4.77 8.30 5.01
C TYR A 8 -5.51 7.82 6.27
N PRO A 9 -6.25 8.71 6.95
CA PRO A 9 -7.02 8.34 8.14
C PRO A 9 -8.36 7.68 7.78
N SER A 10 -8.32 6.56 7.07
CA SER A 10 -9.50 5.87 6.59
C SER A 10 -10.35 5.31 7.73
N THR A 11 -11.66 5.41 7.58
CA THR A 11 -12.66 4.74 8.43
C THR A 11 -13.43 3.67 7.66
N TYR A 12 -13.07 3.44 6.41
CA TYR A 12 -13.71 2.49 5.51
C TYR A 12 -12.90 1.20 5.43
N ILE A 13 -13.59 0.07 5.53
CA ILE A 13 -12.95 -1.26 5.37
C ILE A 13 -12.77 -1.52 3.87
N GLU A 14 -11.54 -1.46 3.41
CA GLU A 14 -11.20 -1.65 2.01
C GLU A 14 -10.77 -3.08 1.72
N THR A 15 -11.09 -3.58 0.53
CA THR A 15 -10.62 -4.89 0.04
C THR A 15 -9.25 -4.78 -0.62
N ALA A 16 -8.96 -3.62 -1.22
CA ALA A 16 -7.66 -3.22 -1.73
C ALA A 16 -7.67 -1.70 -1.81
N CYS A 17 -6.55 -1.06 -1.59
CA CYS A 17 -6.44 0.39 -1.67
C CYS A 17 -5.52 0.80 -2.81
N ILE A 18 -6.09 1.12 -3.96
CA ILE A 18 -5.32 1.55 -5.15
C ILE A 18 -4.54 2.82 -4.84
N CYS A 19 -5.14 3.76 -4.11
CA CYS A 19 -4.46 5.00 -3.72
C CYS A 19 -3.20 4.73 -2.89
N ALA A 20 -3.26 3.76 -1.97
CA ALA A 20 -2.09 3.36 -1.19
C ALA A 20 -1.03 2.71 -2.08
N ILE A 21 -1.43 1.83 -3.00
CA ILE A 21 -0.52 1.21 -3.96
C ILE A 21 0.19 2.27 -4.80
N GLU A 22 -0.54 3.24 -5.33
CA GLU A 22 0.01 4.34 -6.10
C GLU A 22 0.98 5.20 -5.29
N ALA A 23 0.62 5.53 -4.05
CA ALA A 23 1.48 6.28 -3.14
C ALA A 23 2.77 5.52 -2.80
N MET A 24 2.65 4.21 -2.53
CA MET A 24 3.79 3.35 -2.25
C MET A 24 4.73 3.23 -3.46
N SER A 25 4.17 3.06 -4.65
CA SER A 25 4.93 3.02 -5.90
C SER A 25 5.63 4.34 -6.20
N ALA A 26 5.03 5.45 -5.81
CA ALA A 26 5.62 6.78 -5.95
C ALA A 26 6.72 7.06 -4.92
N GLY A 27 6.91 6.17 -3.95
CA GLY A 27 7.92 6.34 -2.91
C GLY A 27 7.49 7.20 -1.73
N CYS A 28 6.17 7.39 -1.53
CA CYS A 28 5.66 8.11 -0.39
C CYS A 28 5.74 7.27 0.89
N LEU A 29 6.06 7.92 2.00
CA LEU A 29 5.87 7.33 3.33
C LEU A 29 4.38 7.35 3.66
N CYS A 30 3.80 6.18 3.88
CA CYS A 30 2.36 6.05 4.14
C CYS A 30 2.07 5.96 5.65
N VAL A 31 1.07 6.68 6.09
CA VAL A 31 0.54 6.62 7.46
C VAL A 31 -0.93 6.22 7.36
N VAL A 32 -1.24 4.99 7.75
CA VAL A 32 -2.56 4.38 7.54
C VAL A 32 -3.02 3.60 8.78
N PRO A 33 -4.33 3.46 9.01
CA PRO A 33 -4.83 2.62 10.10
C PRO A 33 -4.69 1.13 9.76
N ASN A 34 -4.59 0.32 10.80
CA ASN A 34 -4.66 -1.14 10.67
C ASN A 34 -6.13 -1.56 10.50
N LEU A 35 -6.66 -1.38 9.29
CA LEU A 35 -8.07 -1.58 8.97
C LEU A 35 -8.21 -2.23 7.59
N GLY A 36 -9.06 -3.26 7.49
CA GLY A 36 -9.34 -3.94 6.23
C GLY A 36 -8.06 -4.49 5.58
N ALA A 37 -7.91 -4.25 4.29
CA ALA A 37 -6.77 -4.72 3.51
C ALA A 37 -5.53 -3.83 3.61
N LEU A 38 -5.57 -2.70 4.31
CA LEU A 38 -4.45 -1.76 4.37
C LEU A 38 -3.14 -2.38 4.86
N PRO A 39 -3.11 -3.22 5.92
CA PRO A 39 -1.86 -3.85 6.33
C PRO A 39 -1.25 -4.73 5.25
N GLU A 40 -2.06 -5.51 4.54
CA GLU A 40 -1.63 -6.37 3.46
C GLU A 40 -1.16 -5.57 2.25
N THR A 41 -1.95 -4.58 1.85
CA THR A 41 -1.64 -3.71 0.72
C THR A 41 -0.34 -2.95 0.93
N CYS A 42 -0.07 -2.50 2.15
CA CYS A 42 1.13 -1.74 2.49
C CYS A 42 2.35 -2.61 2.80
N ALA A 43 2.19 -3.94 2.88
CA ALA A 43 3.28 -4.92 2.98
C ALA A 43 4.35 -4.58 4.02
N ASN A 44 3.95 -4.06 5.18
CA ASN A 44 4.82 -3.65 6.29
C ASN A 44 5.72 -2.44 6.03
N PHE A 45 5.58 -1.77 4.91
CA PHE A 45 6.35 -0.53 4.65
C PHE A 45 5.70 0.71 5.25
N ALA A 46 4.39 0.69 5.47
CA ALA A 46 3.67 1.84 6.01
C ALA A 46 3.80 1.94 7.53
N TRP A 47 3.60 3.14 8.03
CA TRP A 47 3.40 3.38 9.45
C TRP A 47 1.95 3.07 9.79
N LEU A 48 1.71 1.88 10.35
CA LEU A 48 0.39 1.41 10.75
C LEU A 48 0.10 1.82 12.19
N TYR A 49 -1.12 2.21 12.46
CA TYR A 49 -1.61 2.45 13.81
C TYR A 49 -2.92 1.69 14.05
N GLY A 50 -3.20 1.36 15.32
CA GLY A 50 -4.43 0.66 15.68
C GLY A 50 -5.66 1.48 15.30
N TYR A 51 -6.63 0.86 14.62
CA TYR A 51 -7.87 1.52 14.27
C TYR A 51 -8.68 1.84 15.52
N GLU A 52 -9.14 3.08 15.59
CA GLU A 52 -9.96 3.56 16.70
C GLU A 52 -11.33 3.95 16.15
N PRO A 53 -12.43 3.28 16.61
CA PRO A 53 -13.77 3.58 16.12
C PRO A 53 -14.28 4.97 16.49
N ASP A 54 -13.82 5.52 17.62
CA ASP A 54 -14.22 6.88 18.02
C ASP A 54 -13.51 7.93 17.15
N PRO A 55 -14.26 8.78 16.43
CA PRO A 55 -13.64 9.75 15.52
C PRO A 55 -12.65 10.70 16.18
N GLY A 56 -12.95 11.16 17.39
CA GLY A 56 -12.06 12.06 18.13
C GLY A 56 -10.74 11.40 18.52
N ARG A 57 -10.79 10.14 18.96
CA ARG A 57 -9.61 9.35 19.29
C ARG A 57 -8.81 8.98 18.03
N HIS A 58 -9.51 8.62 16.96
CA HIS A 58 -8.88 8.31 15.69
C HIS A 58 -8.04 9.48 15.17
N ILE A 59 -8.60 10.68 15.20
CA ILE A 59 -7.90 11.90 14.77
C ILE A 59 -6.63 12.11 15.61
N LYS A 60 -6.71 11.94 16.92
CA LYS A 60 -5.57 12.11 17.82
C LYS A 60 -4.47 11.08 17.55
N VAL A 61 -4.84 9.81 17.38
CA VAL A 61 -3.87 8.75 17.08
C VAL A 61 -3.22 8.99 15.75
N HIS A 62 -4.01 9.30 14.72
CA HIS A 62 -3.48 9.58 13.38
C HIS A 62 -2.51 10.76 13.41
N ALA A 63 -2.90 11.87 14.04
CA ALA A 63 -2.06 13.06 14.14
C ALA A 63 -0.75 12.77 14.87
N THR A 64 -0.78 11.97 15.94
CA THR A 64 0.42 11.59 16.69
C THR A 64 1.39 10.78 15.83
N ILE A 65 0.89 9.78 15.12
CA ILE A 65 1.72 8.92 14.24
C ILE A 65 2.22 9.73 13.05
N LEU A 66 1.37 10.57 12.47
CA LEU A 66 1.78 11.44 11.37
C LEU A 66 2.90 12.39 11.77
N ALA A 67 2.81 13.00 12.96
CA ALA A 67 3.88 13.87 13.46
C ALA A 67 5.21 13.12 13.61
N LYS A 68 5.18 11.89 14.12
CA LYS A 68 6.37 11.04 14.21
C LYS A 68 6.93 10.71 12.83
N ALA A 69 6.08 10.41 11.86
CA ALA A 69 6.49 10.13 10.48
C ALA A 69 7.16 11.34 9.85
N ILE A 70 6.60 12.53 10.02
CA ILE A 70 7.17 13.78 9.50
C ILE A 70 8.57 14.01 10.10
N ASN A 71 8.70 13.85 11.41
CA ASN A 71 9.98 14.05 12.11
C ASN A 71 11.04 13.02 11.72
N SER A 72 10.62 11.84 11.29
CA SER A 72 11.52 10.74 10.92
C SER A 72 11.80 10.68 9.42
N TYR A 73 11.11 11.47 8.61
CA TYR A 73 11.14 11.32 7.15
C TYR A 73 12.55 11.38 6.56
N TRP A 74 13.37 12.35 6.98
CA TRP A 74 14.70 12.55 6.43
C TRP A 74 15.80 11.70 7.07
N LYS A 75 15.47 10.83 8.01
CA LYS A 75 16.43 9.90 8.59
C LYS A 75 16.87 8.88 7.55
N ASP A 76 18.14 8.49 7.60
CA ASP A 76 18.72 7.53 6.64
C ASP A 76 17.99 6.19 6.61
N GLU A 77 17.56 5.71 7.78
CA GLU A 77 16.78 4.47 7.89
C GLU A 77 15.46 4.57 7.12
N THR A 78 14.75 5.68 7.27
CA THR A 78 13.48 5.92 6.60
C THR A 78 13.69 6.01 5.09
N GLN A 79 14.69 6.75 4.64
CA GLN A 79 14.99 6.89 3.22
C GLN A 79 15.43 5.57 2.60
N GLY A 80 16.17 4.74 3.33
CA GLY A 80 16.53 3.40 2.90
C GLY A 80 15.32 2.49 2.71
N LEU A 81 14.40 2.51 3.67
CA LEU A 81 13.14 1.75 3.57
C LEU A 81 12.26 2.21 2.40
N LEU A 82 12.21 3.52 2.14
CA LEU A 82 11.44 4.05 1.02
C LEU A 82 11.99 3.60 -0.34
N LYS A 83 13.31 3.48 -0.47
CA LYS A 83 13.92 2.92 -1.68
C LYS A 83 13.54 1.45 -1.88
N MET A 84 13.59 0.65 -0.81
CA MET A 84 13.18 -0.75 -0.86
C MET A 84 11.69 -0.87 -1.19
N GLN A 85 10.86 -0.04 -0.59
CA GLN A 85 9.42 0.04 -0.86
C GLN A 85 9.15 0.28 -2.34
N LYS A 86 9.79 1.29 -2.92
CA LYS A 86 9.60 1.62 -4.32
C LYS A 86 9.99 0.46 -5.23
N GLN A 87 11.12 -0.18 -4.98
CA GLN A 87 11.56 -1.35 -5.75
C GLN A 87 10.55 -2.50 -5.65
N TYR A 88 10.04 -2.77 -4.46
CA TYR A 88 9.05 -3.81 -4.24
C TYR A 88 7.77 -3.55 -5.05
N TYR A 89 7.24 -2.33 -4.99
CA TYR A 89 5.99 -1.99 -5.68
C TYR A 89 6.15 -1.89 -7.19
N ASP A 90 7.31 -1.47 -7.67
CA ASP A 90 7.60 -1.46 -9.11
C ASP A 90 7.61 -2.88 -9.71
N VAL A 91 8.00 -3.88 -8.93
CA VAL A 91 8.01 -5.28 -9.38
C VAL A 91 6.65 -5.95 -9.16
N PHE A 92 6.11 -5.90 -7.92
CA PHE A 92 4.95 -6.72 -7.54
C PHE A 92 3.59 -6.10 -7.87
N TYR A 93 3.54 -4.79 -8.07
CA TYR A 93 2.30 -4.07 -8.37
C TYR A 93 2.32 -3.36 -9.72
N SER A 94 3.22 -3.75 -10.63
CA SER A 94 3.24 -3.19 -11.97
C SER A 94 2.10 -3.74 -12.83
N TRP A 95 1.56 -2.91 -13.71
CA TRP A 95 0.58 -3.34 -14.70
C TRP A 95 1.16 -4.41 -15.64
N ASN A 96 2.44 -4.32 -15.98
CA ASN A 96 3.10 -5.32 -16.82
C ASN A 96 3.06 -6.71 -16.20
N LEU A 97 3.34 -6.81 -14.90
CA LEU A 97 3.22 -8.07 -14.18
C LEU A 97 1.79 -8.60 -14.19
N ARG A 98 0.81 -7.75 -13.93
CA ARG A 98 -0.60 -8.12 -13.92
C ARG A 98 -1.09 -8.57 -15.30
N ILE A 99 -0.70 -7.86 -16.36
CA ILE A 99 -1.03 -8.25 -17.74
C ILE A 99 -0.45 -9.63 -18.04
N ASN A 100 0.80 -9.90 -17.66
CA ASN A 100 1.42 -11.20 -17.85
C ASN A 100 0.69 -12.30 -17.09
N GLN A 101 0.36 -12.08 -15.83
CA GLN A 101 -0.40 -13.03 -15.02
C GLN A 101 -1.77 -13.34 -15.64
N TRP A 102 -2.52 -12.33 -16.04
CA TRP A 102 -3.81 -12.51 -16.71
C TRP A 102 -3.67 -13.26 -18.03
N THR A 103 -2.66 -12.93 -18.82
CA THR A 103 -2.38 -13.62 -20.09
C THR A 103 -2.15 -15.11 -19.87
N GLN A 104 -1.34 -15.46 -18.88
CA GLN A 104 -1.06 -16.87 -18.56
C GLN A 104 -2.30 -17.60 -18.06
N LEU A 105 -3.09 -16.96 -17.19
CA LEU A 105 -4.33 -17.53 -16.68
C LEU A 105 -5.32 -17.79 -17.81
N LEU A 106 -5.55 -16.82 -18.69
CA LEU A 106 -6.48 -16.95 -19.81
C LEU A 106 -6.03 -18.05 -20.79
N LYS A 107 -4.75 -18.16 -21.06
CA LYS A 107 -4.20 -19.25 -21.89
C LYS A 107 -4.46 -20.62 -21.26
N ALA A 108 -4.22 -20.75 -19.97
CA ALA A 108 -4.48 -21.99 -19.25
C ALA A 108 -5.96 -22.38 -19.26
N MET A 109 -6.85 -21.39 -19.06
CA MET A 109 -8.30 -21.61 -19.13
C MET A 109 -8.75 -22.04 -20.53
N LYS A 110 -8.23 -21.40 -21.58
CA LYS A 110 -8.54 -21.75 -22.98
C LYS A 110 -8.10 -23.18 -23.27
N SER A 111 -6.89 -23.56 -22.90
CA SER A 111 -6.36 -24.92 -23.06
C SER A 111 -7.25 -25.95 -22.36
N GLY A 112 -7.66 -25.68 -21.10
CA GLY A 112 -8.57 -26.54 -20.36
C GLY A 112 -9.93 -26.72 -21.03
N ILE A 113 -10.45 -25.70 -21.69
CA ILE A 113 -11.71 -25.79 -22.45
C ILE A 113 -11.52 -26.64 -23.70
N GLU A 114 -10.43 -26.46 -24.43
CA GLU A 114 -10.12 -27.22 -25.65
C GLU A 114 -9.94 -28.71 -25.34
N ASP A 115 -9.30 -29.06 -24.23
CA ASP A 115 -9.11 -30.46 -23.79
C ASP A 115 -10.42 -31.18 -23.43
N ARG A 116 -11.47 -30.42 -23.13
CA ARG A 116 -12.80 -30.97 -22.79
C ARG A 116 -13.72 -31.23 -24.03
N LYS A 117 -13.31 -30.76 -25.18
CA LYS A 117 -14.02 -31.00 -26.43
C LYS A 117 -13.62 -32.35 -26.98
#